data_098f7544ad4d685059e9b1555ebb0ff1
#
_entry.id   098f7544ad4d685059e9b1555ebb0ff1
#
_cell.length_a   1.000
_cell.length_b   1.000
_cell.length_c   1.000
_cell.angle_alpha   90.00
_cell.angle_beta   90.00
_cell.angle_gamma   90.00
#
_symmetry.space_group_name_H-M   'P 1'
#
loop_
_entity.id
_entity.type
_entity.pdbx_description
1 polymer ?
#
loop_
_entity_poly.entity_id
_entity_poly.type
_entity_poly.pdbx_seq_one_letter_code
_entity_poly.pdbx_strand_id
1 'polypeptide(L)'
;MGSWTLCCVSLCILVAKHTDAGVIQSPRHEVTEMGQEVTLRCKPISGHDYLFWYRQTMMRGLELLIYFNNNVPIDDSGMPEDRFSAKMPNASFSTLKIQPSEPRDSAVYFCASSSNEQFFGPGTRLTVL
;
A
#
# COMPACT_ATOMS: atom_id res chain seq x y z
N MET A 1 41.75 8.28 -3.43
CA MET A 1 41.10 7.07 -2.94
C MET A 1 39.86 7.36 -2.09
N GLY A 2 39.96 8.28 -1.12
CA GLY A 2 38.83 8.65 -0.29
C GLY A 2 37.68 9.28 -1.04
N SER A 3 37.91 9.99 -2.14
CA SER A 3 36.86 10.65 -2.93
C SER A 3 35.96 9.67 -3.65
N TRP A 4 36.40 8.49 -3.99
CA TRP A 4 35.61 7.46 -4.63
C TRP A 4 34.53 6.94 -3.69
N THR A 5 34.89 6.67 -2.45
CA THR A 5 33.96 6.19 -1.44
C THR A 5 32.86 7.22 -1.16
N LEU A 6 33.24 8.51 -1.09
CA LEU A 6 32.32 9.61 -0.87
C LEU A 6 31.28 9.73 -2.02
N CYS A 7 31.74 9.60 -3.27
CA CYS A 7 30.87 9.66 -4.43
C CYS A 7 29.81 8.53 -4.41
N CYS A 8 30.23 7.30 -4.08
CA CYS A 8 29.31 6.17 -4.00
C CYS A 8 28.24 6.38 -2.93
N VAL A 9 28.61 6.89 -1.76
CA VAL A 9 27.67 7.18 -0.68
C VAL A 9 26.68 8.25 -1.09
N SER A 10 27.13 9.31 -1.76
CA SER A 10 26.24 10.38 -2.24
C SER A 10 25.22 9.86 -3.24
N LEU A 11 25.62 8.99 -4.16
CA LEU A 11 24.70 8.39 -5.14
C LEU A 11 23.64 7.53 -4.46
N CYS A 12 24.02 6.73 -3.47
CA CYS A 12 23.08 5.92 -2.72
C CYS A 12 22.03 6.77 -2.00
N ILE A 13 22.44 7.89 -1.41
CA ILE A 13 21.51 8.81 -0.73
C ILE A 13 20.55 9.44 -1.72
N LEU A 14 20.99 9.82 -2.90
CA LEU A 14 20.13 10.40 -3.93
C LEU A 14 19.08 9.41 -4.42
N VAL A 15 19.47 8.15 -4.63
CA VAL A 15 18.54 7.09 -5.03
C VAL A 15 17.48 6.87 -3.95
N ALA A 16 17.88 6.86 -2.67
CA ALA A 16 16.94 6.71 -1.56
C ALA A 16 15.93 7.85 -1.51
N LYS A 17 16.37 9.09 -1.75
CA LYS A 17 15.47 10.24 -1.79
C LYS A 17 14.44 10.15 -2.92
N HIS A 18 14.86 9.65 -4.07
CA HIS A 18 13.95 9.46 -5.20
C HIS A 18 12.85 8.44 -4.90
N THR A 19 13.20 7.33 -4.22
CA THR A 19 12.21 6.32 -3.85
C THR A 19 11.21 6.83 -2.81
N ASP A 20 11.59 7.82 -2.01
CA ASP A 20 10.70 8.39 -0.99
C ASP A 20 9.67 9.36 -1.57
N ALA A 21 9.79 9.72 -2.85
CA ALA A 21 8.89 10.68 -3.49
C ALA A 21 7.62 10.04 -4.08
N GLY A 22 7.45 8.73 -3.97
CA GLY A 22 6.33 8.01 -4.54
C GLY A 22 5.18 7.79 -3.57
N VAL A 23 4.40 6.75 -3.84
CA VAL A 23 3.33 6.30 -2.95
C VAL A 23 3.95 5.75 -1.68
N ILE A 24 3.40 6.17 -0.53
CA ILE A 24 3.91 5.77 0.79
C ILE A 24 2.90 4.85 1.45
N GLN A 25 3.39 3.73 1.96
CA GLN A 25 2.57 2.78 2.70
C GLN A 25 3.16 2.50 4.08
N SER A 26 2.29 2.39 5.08
CA SER A 26 2.69 2.00 6.42
C SER A 26 1.64 1.10 7.06
N PRO A 27 2.05 0.16 7.92
CA PRO A 27 3.44 -0.24 8.14
C PRO A 27 3.99 -1.01 6.92
N ARG A 28 5.30 -1.22 6.87
CA ARG A 28 5.92 -2.04 5.81
C ARG A 28 5.76 -3.52 6.11
N HIS A 29 5.74 -3.86 7.39
CA HIS A 29 5.55 -5.23 7.88
C HIS A 29 4.62 -5.20 9.08
N GLU A 30 3.69 -6.12 9.13
CA GLU A 30 2.75 -6.27 10.23
C GLU A 30 2.61 -7.74 10.55
N VAL A 31 2.89 -8.11 11.80
CA VAL A 31 2.65 -9.45 12.32
C VAL A 31 1.64 -9.32 13.44
N THR A 32 0.52 -10.01 13.34
CA THR A 32 -0.54 -9.92 14.32
C THR A 32 -1.13 -11.30 14.59
N GLU A 33 -1.91 -11.39 15.66
CA GLU A 33 -2.63 -12.61 15.99
C GLU A 33 -4.04 -12.57 15.42
N MET A 34 -4.57 -13.75 15.11
CA MET A 34 -5.93 -13.91 14.64
C MET A 34 -6.92 -13.19 15.55
N GLY A 35 -7.87 -12.50 14.95
CA GLY A 35 -8.92 -11.78 15.67
C GLY A 35 -8.62 -10.31 15.90
N GLN A 36 -7.38 -9.89 15.77
CA GLN A 36 -7.00 -8.50 15.96
C GLN A 36 -7.40 -7.64 14.77
N GLU A 37 -7.53 -6.34 15.01
CA GLU A 37 -7.78 -5.38 13.94
C GLU A 37 -6.46 -5.01 13.26
N VAL A 38 -6.48 -4.96 11.93
CA VAL A 38 -5.35 -4.52 11.13
C VAL A 38 -5.79 -3.27 10.37
N THR A 39 -4.96 -2.23 10.40
CA THR A 39 -5.18 -1.01 9.62
C THR A 39 -3.93 -0.71 8.81
N LEU A 40 -4.07 -0.73 7.50
CA LEU A 40 -3.01 -0.39 6.57
C LEU A 40 -3.26 1.02 6.04
N ARG A 41 -2.19 1.79 5.87
CA ARG A 41 -2.28 3.20 5.48
C ARG A 41 -1.55 3.47 4.18
N CYS A 42 -2.11 4.37 3.40
CA CYS A 42 -1.53 4.78 2.13
C CYS A 42 -1.61 6.27 1.96
N LYS A 43 -0.49 6.85 1.52
CA LYS A 43 -0.43 8.24 1.10
C LYS A 43 -0.14 8.24 -0.40
N PRO A 44 -1.12 8.63 -1.25
CA PRO A 44 -0.91 8.66 -2.69
C PRO A 44 0.01 9.81 -3.10
N ILE A 45 0.47 9.77 -4.34
CA ILE A 45 1.24 10.87 -4.92
C ILE A 45 0.32 12.08 -5.03
N SER A 46 0.83 13.24 -4.63
CA SER A 46 0.08 14.51 -4.71
C SER A 46 -0.40 14.78 -6.13
N GLY A 47 -1.66 15.15 -6.27
CA GLY A 47 -2.26 15.45 -7.58
C GLY A 47 -2.85 14.25 -8.30
N HIS A 48 -2.69 13.06 -7.76
CA HIS A 48 -3.32 11.86 -8.31
C HIS A 48 -4.75 11.74 -7.78
N ASP A 49 -5.70 11.55 -8.68
CA ASP A 49 -7.12 11.46 -8.32
C ASP A 49 -7.63 10.04 -8.19
N TYR A 50 -6.87 9.03 -8.62
CA TYR A 50 -7.20 7.63 -8.46
C TYR A 50 -6.32 6.99 -7.38
N LEU A 51 -6.92 6.15 -6.55
CA LEU A 51 -6.20 5.34 -5.55
C LEU A 51 -6.74 3.93 -5.58
N PHE A 52 -5.82 2.95 -5.59
CA PHE A 52 -6.14 1.53 -5.71
C PHE A 52 -5.54 0.76 -4.55
N TRP A 53 -6.29 -0.21 -4.03
CA TRP A 53 -5.77 -1.20 -3.09
C TRP A 53 -5.78 -2.56 -3.75
N TYR A 54 -4.65 -3.25 -3.70
CA TYR A 54 -4.46 -4.61 -4.25
C TYR A 54 -3.97 -5.55 -3.16
N ARG A 55 -4.22 -6.82 -3.36
CA ARG A 55 -3.65 -7.88 -2.53
C ARG A 55 -2.92 -8.86 -3.42
N GLN A 56 -1.74 -9.31 -2.99
CA GLN A 56 -0.96 -10.31 -3.72
C GLN A 56 -0.69 -11.50 -2.84
N THR A 57 -1.04 -12.68 -3.35
CA THR A 57 -0.74 -13.95 -2.72
C THR A 57 -0.03 -14.85 -3.72
N MET A 58 0.68 -15.86 -3.22
CA MET A 58 1.35 -16.84 -4.08
C MET A 58 0.35 -17.60 -4.94
N MET A 59 -0.84 -17.85 -4.40
CA MET A 59 -1.86 -18.68 -5.06
C MET A 59 -2.61 -17.95 -6.16
N ARG A 60 -2.87 -16.67 -5.99
CA ARG A 60 -3.77 -15.92 -6.87
C ARG A 60 -3.10 -14.77 -7.61
N GLY A 61 -1.88 -14.41 -7.24
CA GLY A 61 -1.22 -13.25 -7.80
C GLY A 61 -1.84 -11.95 -7.32
N LEU A 62 -1.74 -10.91 -8.14
CA LEU A 62 -2.20 -9.57 -7.78
C LEU A 62 -3.69 -9.42 -8.09
N GLU A 63 -4.47 -9.04 -7.07
CA GLU A 63 -5.92 -8.86 -7.19
C GLU A 63 -6.31 -7.47 -6.74
N LEU A 64 -7.15 -6.78 -7.52
CA LEU A 64 -7.70 -5.49 -7.13
C LEU A 64 -8.78 -5.71 -6.09
N LEU A 65 -8.70 -5.01 -4.96
CA LEU A 65 -9.69 -5.05 -3.89
C LEU A 65 -10.72 -3.94 -4.06
N ILE A 66 -10.26 -2.71 -4.20
CA ILE A 66 -11.11 -1.52 -4.28
C ILE A 66 -10.32 -0.40 -4.95
N TYR A 67 -11.01 0.49 -5.64
CA TYR A 67 -10.39 1.75 -6.02
C TYR A 67 -11.34 2.93 -5.85
N PHE A 68 -10.71 4.09 -5.67
CA PHE A 68 -11.36 5.37 -5.46
C PHE A 68 -11.01 6.32 -6.60
N ASN A 69 -11.95 7.19 -6.93
CA ASN A 69 -11.72 8.32 -7.82
C ASN A 69 -12.25 9.57 -7.14
N ASN A 70 -11.39 10.56 -6.98
CA ASN A 70 -11.74 11.80 -6.27
C ASN A 70 -12.35 11.50 -4.89
N ASN A 71 -11.72 10.56 -4.16
CA ASN A 71 -12.08 10.15 -2.80
C ASN A 71 -13.40 9.37 -2.70
N VAL A 72 -14.01 9.02 -3.82
CA VAL A 72 -15.27 8.27 -3.86
C VAL A 72 -14.96 6.82 -4.28
N PRO A 73 -15.45 5.83 -3.53
CA PRO A 73 -15.27 4.44 -3.93
C PRO A 73 -16.07 4.16 -5.22
N ILE A 74 -15.37 3.62 -6.22
CA ILE A 74 -15.97 3.34 -7.53
C ILE A 74 -16.30 1.86 -7.67
N ASP A 75 -15.39 1.00 -7.27
CA ASP A 75 -15.58 -0.45 -7.39
C ASP A 75 -14.94 -1.13 -6.18
N ASP A 76 -15.77 -1.77 -5.37
CA ASP A 76 -15.36 -2.55 -4.20
C ASP A 76 -15.66 -4.03 -4.35
N SER A 77 -16.01 -4.48 -5.56
CA SER A 77 -16.43 -5.87 -5.81
C SER A 77 -15.30 -6.88 -5.56
N GLY A 78 -14.05 -6.42 -5.50
CA GLY A 78 -12.91 -7.27 -5.19
C GLY A 78 -12.65 -7.45 -3.70
N MET A 79 -13.40 -6.80 -2.84
CA MET A 79 -13.24 -6.97 -1.39
C MET A 79 -13.65 -8.39 -1.00
N PRO A 80 -12.76 -9.13 -0.30
CA PRO A 80 -12.99 -10.57 -0.08
C PRO A 80 -14.19 -10.90 0.80
N GLU A 81 -14.44 -10.07 1.83
CA GLU A 81 -15.47 -10.33 2.84
C GLU A 81 -15.83 -9.03 3.55
N ASP A 82 -16.90 -9.08 4.33
CA ASP A 82 -17.36 -7.93 5.13
C ASP A 82 -16.32 -7.46 6.16
N ARG A 83 -15.35 -8.31 6.48
CA ARG A 83 -14.27 -7.96 7.41
C ARG A 83 -13.32 -6.91 6.83
N PHE A 84 -13.33 -6.74 5.51
CA PHE A 84 -12.48 -5.78 4.81
C PHE A 84 -13.26 -4.50 4.53
N SER A 85 -12.67 -3.38 4.87
CA SER A 85 -13.25 -2.07 4.54
C SER A 85 -12.12 -1.10 4.19
N ALA A 86 -12.42 -0.11 3.38
CA ALA A 86 -11.46 0.91 3.01
C ALA A 86 -12.14 2.27 3.05
N LYS A 87 -11.34 3.28 3.37
CA LYS A 87 -11.80 4.67 3.44
C LYS A 87 -10.77 5.57 2.78
N MET A 88 -11.24 6.65 2.21
CA MET A 88 -10.39 7.72 1.68
C MET A 88 -11.00 9.05 2.10
N PRO A 89 -10.72 9.51 3.33
CA PRO A 89 -11.36 10.72 3.85
C PRO A 89 -10.95 11.99 3.14
N ASN A 90 -9.79 11.99 2.49
CA ASN A 90 -9.32 13.14 1.70
C ASN A 90 -8.37 12.67 0.61
N ALA A 91 -7.90 13.61 -0.21
CA ALA A 91 -7.05 13.29 -1.36
C ALA A 91 -5.65 12.80 -0.98
N SER A 92 -5.26 12.92 0.28
CA SER A 92 -3.89 12.62 0.74
C SER A 92 -3.77 11.32 1.52
N PHE A 93 -4.86 10.62 1.78
CA PHE A 93 -4.84 9.54 2.76
C PHE A 93 -5.93 8.51 2.52
N SER A 94 -5.56 7.24 2.60
CA SER A 94 -6.52 6.12 2.56
C SER A 94 -6.11 5.06 3.56
N THR A 95 -7.09 4.32 4.06
CA THR A 95 -6.85 3.18 4.95
C THR A 95 -7.59 1.95 4.43
N LEU A 96 -6.96 0.80 4.60
CA LEU A 96 -7.57 -0.51 4.41
C LEU A 96 -7.59 -1.19 5.77
N LYS A 97 -8.77 -1.61 6.20
CA LYS A 97 -8.98 -2.18 7.53
C LYS A 97 -9.50 -3.60 7.42
N ILE A 98 -8.94 -4.49 8.24
CA ILE A 98 -9.38 -5.88 8.33
C ILE A 98 -9.73 -6.12 9.80
N GLN A 99 -10.99 -6.50 10.07
CA GLN A 99 -11.45 -6.73 11.44
C GLN A 99 -12.63 -7.69 11.46
N PRO A 100 -12.50 -8.87 12.10
CA PRO A 100 -11.29 -9.44 12.69
C PRO A 100 -10.38 -10.04 11.64
N SER A 101 -9.07 -10.04 11.89
CA SER A 101 -8.12 -10.66 10.98
C SER A 101 -8.09 -12.18 11.14
N GLU A 102 -7.73 -12.86 10.05
CA GLU A 102 -7.62 -14.32 10.00
C GLU A 102 -6.32 -14.70 9.30
N PRO A 103 -5.76 -15.91 9.56
CA PRO A 103 -4.51 -16.34 8.92
C PRO A 103 -4.53 -16.28 7.40
N ARG A 104 -5.67 -16.52 6.77
CA ARG A 104 -5.81 -16.46 5.31
C ARG A 104 -5.70 -15.04 4.74
N ASP A 105 -5.71 -14.03 5.61
CA ASP A 105 -5.51 -12.64 5.18
C ASP A 105 -4.03 -12.32 4.97
N SER A 106 -3.13 -13.22 5.36
CA SER A 106 -1.69 -13.06 5.17
C SER A 106 -1.37 -12.90 3.70
N ALA A 107 -0.73 -11.78 3.34
CA ALA A 107 -0.48 -11.41 1.96
C ALA A 107 0.40 -10.17 1.94
N VAL A 108 0.77 -9.74 0.72
CA VAL A 108 1.35 -8.41 0.52
C VAL A 108 0.23 -7.53 -0.03
N TYR A 109 -0.02 -6.41 0.65
CA TYR A 109 -1.04 -5.45 0.25
C TYR A 109 -0.36 -4.25 -0.38
N PHE A 110 -0.77 -3.91 -1.59
CA PHE A 110 -0.23 -2.77 -2.33
C PHE A 110 -1.25 -1.67 -2.46
N CYS A 111 -0.77 -0.45 -2.32
CA CYS A 111 -1.51 0.74 -2.68
C CYS A 111 -0.88 1.34 -3.93
N ALA A 112 -1.70 1.87 -4.81
CA ALA A 112 -1.23 2.54 -6.00
C ALA A 112 -2.03 3.80 -6.21
N SER A 113 -1.46 4.79 -6.89
CA SER A 113 -2.18 6.00 -7.28
C SER A 113 -1.91 6.32 -8.74
N SER A 114 -2.82 7.08 -9.36
CA SER A 114 -2.73 7.39 -10.78
C SER A 114 -3.38 8.73 -11.10
N SER A 115 -2.79 9.43 -12.05
CA SER A 115 -3.47 10.44 -12.83
C SER A 115 -3.53 9.96 -14.28
N ASN A 116 -2.41 9.87 -14.99
CA ASN A 116 -2.31 9.29 -16.33
C ASN A 116 -1.70 7.91 -16.30
N GLU A 117 -0.84 7.65 -15.33
CA GLU A 117 -0.02 6.46 -15.21
C GLU A 117 -0.09 5.99 -13.77
N GLN A 118 -0.14 4.69 -13.56
CA GLN A 118 -0.29 4.09 -12.24
C GLN A 118 1.07 3.86 -11.59
N PHE A 119 1.22 4.32 -10.34
CA PHE A 119 2.42 4.14 -9.55
C PHE A 119 2.09 3.34 -8.29
N PHE A 120 2.87 2.30 -8.04
CA PHE A 120 2.67 1.43 -6.88
C PHE A 120 3.53 1.86 -5.70
N GLY A 121 2.97 1.71 -4.51
CA GLY A 121 3.75 1.79 -3.28
C GLY A 121 4.57 0.53 -3.08
N PRO A 122 5.38 0.51 -2.02
CA PRO A 122 6.29 -0.61 -1.73
C PRO A 122 5.61 -1.85 -1.17
N GLY A 123 4.36 -1.73 -0.76
CA GLY A 123 3.61 -2.82 -0.17
C GLY A 123 3.74 -2.94 1.34
N THR A 124 2.76 -3.57 1.93
CA THR A 124 2.77 -3.99 3.34
C THR A 124 2.68 -5.51 3.38
N ARG A 125 3.67 -6.15 3.99
CA ARG A 125 3.61 -7.60 4.22
C ARG A 125 2.86 -7.86 5.53
N LEU A 126 1.68 -8.44 5.42
CA LEU A 126 0.86 -8.81 6.56
C LEU A 126 0.99 -10.31 6.83
N THR A 127 1.26 -10.65 8.09
CA THR A 127 1.26 -12.03 8.57
C THR A 127 0.29 -12.11 9.75
N VAL A 128 -0.73 -12.95 9.63
CA VAL A 128 -1.70 -13.20 10.70
C VAL A 128 -1.48 -14.62 11.20
N LEU A 129 -1.14 -14.74 12.46
CA LEU A 129 -0.82 -16.02 13.11
C LEU A 129 -2.06 -16.73 13.64
#